data_756fa004c56ca3602877e3caa824cb27
#
_entry.id   756fa004c56ca3602877e3caa824cb27
#
_cell.length_a   1.000
_cell.length_b   1.000
_cell.length_c   1.000
_cell.angle_alpha   90.00
_cell.angle_beta   90.00
_cell.angle_gamma   90.00
#
_symmetry.space_group_name_H-M   'P 1'
#
loop_
_entity.id
_entity.type
_entity.pdbx_description
1 polymer ?
#
loop_
_entity_poly.entity_id
_entity_poly.type
_entity_poly.pdbx_seq_one_letter_code
_entity_poly.pdbx_strand_id
1 'polypeptide(L)'
;MNDVYAAWASAHALELFIGLPLVTGAAAVFVMRAYVGSSRRGRAVISIAGVGVLLLVFLALAAAVRSQGGIVAFDGALADALSMSMSSSLLWALSWFTYLGDRNFLTVLSVGMTLYLLWTGWWRLAAFCAIATGVGGALNWVLKHTFERVRPEHDHGYAAVAGWSFPSGHASAAMAVYGTACYLVWRLAPAPWRTPCVAVFAALIMAVGLSRILLQVHFASDVVAGFAVSLAWLALCVAVAERWWPSGRAEQEPQ
;
A
#
# COMPACT_ATOMS: atom_id res chain seq x y z
N MET A 1 2.42 10.29 27.30
CA MET A 1 1.38 10.60 26.28
C MET A 1 1.35 9.52 25.21
N ASN A 2 2.50 9.07 24.68
CA ASN A 2 2.57 7.97 23.68
C ASN A 2 1.93 6.67 24.19
N ASP A 3 2.17 6.31 25.47
CA ASP A 3 1.64 5.08 26.07
C ASP A 3 0.10 5.06 26.16
N VAL A 4 -0.53 6.23 26.38
CA VAL A 4 -1.99 6.35 26.42
C VAL A 4 -2.59 6.09 25.03
N TYR A 5 -2.01 6.65 23.98
CA TYR A 5 -2.47 6.43 22.61
C TYR A 5 -2.19 5.00 22.14
N ALA A 6 -1.04 4.43 22.53
CA ALA A 6 -0.69 3.03 22.22
C ALA A 6 -1.64 2.05 22.91
N ALA A 7 -1.92 2.25 24.22
CA ALA A 7 -2.88 1.44 24.95
C ALA A 7 -4.30 1.54 24.40
N TRP A 8 -4.74 2.74 24.01
CA TRP A 8 -6.04 2.91 23.35
C TRP A 8 -6.10 2.15 22.02
N ALA A 9 -5.07 2.31 21.16
CA ALA A 9 -5.03 1.66 19.87
C ALA A 9 -4.97 0.13 19.97
N SER A 10 -4.24 -0.41 20.94
CA SER A 10 -4.19 -1.86 21.19
C SER A 10 -5.52 -2.39 21.71
N ALA A 11 -6.21 -1.66 22.60
CA ALA A 11 -7.53 -2.03 23.12
C ALA A 11 -8.62 -2.07 22.02
N HIS A 12 -8.48 -1.22 20.97
CA HIS A 12 -9.43 -1.12 19.86
C HIS A 12 -8.87 -1.72 18.55
N ALA A 13 -7.89 -2.62 18.66
CA ALA A 13 -7.17 -3.17 17.52
C ALA A 13 -8.08 -3.83 16.46
N LEU A 14 -9.09 -4.58 16.89
CA LEU A 14 -10.03 -5.27 16.01
C LEU A 14 -10.97 -4.27 15.30
N GLU A 15 -11.48 -3.29 16.01
CA GLU A 15 -12.34 -2.25 15.46
C GLU A 15 -11.56 -1.42 14.42
N LEU A 16 -10.31 -1.08 14.69
CA LEU A 16 -9.42 -0.41 13.76
C LEU A 16 -9.11 -1.29 12.54
N PHE A 17 -8.90 -2.59 12.74
CA PHE A 17 -8.66 -3.54 11.65
C PHE A 17 -9.86 -3.69 10.70
N ILE A 18 -11.07 -3.51 11.20
CA ILE A 18 -12.29 -3.54 10.37
C ILE A 18 -12.61 -2.14 9.83
N GLY A 19 -12.58 -1.12 10.68
CA GLY A 19 -13.03 0.22 10.35
C GLY A 19 -12.12 0.97 9.36
N LEU A 20 -10.80 0.93 9.57
CA LEU A 20 -9.87 1.66 8.70
C LEU A 20 -9.88 1.16 7.24
N PRO A 21 -9.93 -0.15 6.94
CA PRO A 21 -10.12 -0.61 5.57
C PRO A 21 -11.42 -0.12 4.92
N LEU A 22 -12.54 -0.11 5.63
CA LEU A 22 -13.82 0.38 5.11
C LEU A 22 -13.74 1.88 4.79
N VAL A 23 -13.19 2.67 5.70
CA VAL A 23 -12.98 4.12 5.48
C VAL A 23 -12.04 4.36 4.31
N THR A 24 -10.96 3.58 4.22
CA THR A 24 -9.98 3.70 3.12
C THR A 24 -10.63 3.33 1.78
N GLY A 25 -11.45 2.29 1.73
CA GLY A 25 -12.20 1.91 0.54
C GLY A 25 -13.14 3.03 0.07
N ALA A 26 -13.90 3.62 0.99
CA ALA A 26 -14.79 4.74 0.69
C ALA A 26 -14.01 5.99 0.22
N ALA A 27 -12.93 6.33 0.91
CA ALA A 27 -12.07 7.46 0.55
C ALA A 27 -11.43 7.27 -0.84
N ALA A 28 -10.95 6.07 -1.16
CA ALA A 28 -10.37 5.77 -2.47
C ALA A 28 -11.39 5.94 -3.60
N VAL A 29 -12.63 5.51 -3.40
CA VAL A 29 -13.72 5.74 -4.36
C VAL A 29 -14.01 7.22 -4.54
N PHE A 30 -14.08 7.98 -3.45
CA PHE A 30 -14.29 9.43 -3.50
C PHE A 30 -13.16 10.13 -4.28
N VAL A 31 -11.90 9.84 -3.93
CA VAL A 31 -10.72 10.41 -4.60
C VAL A 31 -10.69 10.03 -6.09
N MET A 32 -10.96 8.77 -6.41
CA MET A 32 -10.99 8.31 -7.80
C MET A 32 -12.07 9.02 -8.61
N ARG A 33 -13.28 9.17 -8.07
CA ARG A 33 -14.37 9.91 -8.74
C ARG A 33 -14.02 11.38 -8.94
N ALA A 34 -13.45 12.04 -7.93
CA ALA A 34 -13.00 13.42 -8.01
C ALA A 34 -11.90 13.59 -9.07
N TYR A 35 -10.92 12.66 -9.09
CA TYR A 35 -9.84 12.66 -10.07
C TYR A 35 -10.38 12.52 -11.50
N VAL A 36 -11.23 11.54 -11.74
CA VAL A 36 -11.80 11.28 -13.08
C VAL A 36 -12.74 12.40 -13.53
N GLY A 37 -13.52 12.97 -12.62
CA GLY A 37 -14.40 14.12 -12.91
C GLY A 37 -13.64 15.42 -13.18
N SER A 38 -12.34 15.48 -12.85
CA SER A 38 -11.53 16.68 -13.03
C SER A 38 -11.10 16.88 -14.49
N SER A 39 -10.90 18.14 -14.89
CA SER A 39 -10.29 18.49 -16.17
C SER A 39 -8.86 17.91 -16.27
N ARG A 40 -8.31 17.83 -17.48
CA ARG A 40 -6.91 17.38 -17.69
C ARG A 40 -5.90 18.18 -16.84
N ARG A 41 -6.10 19.50 -16.74
CA ARG A 41 -5.28 20.37 -15.89
C ARG A 41 -5.47 20.08 -14.41
N GLY A 42 -6.72 19.85 -13.98
CA GLY A 42 -7.06 19.46 -12.59
C GLY A 42 -6.41 18.14 -12.21
N ARG A 43 -6.47 17.12 -13.06
CA ARG A 43 -5.79 15.84 -12.81
C ARG A 43 -4.28 15.98 -12.66
N ALA A 44 -3.65 16.79 -13.50
CA ALA A 44 -2.21 17.06 -13.38
C ALA A 44 -1.87 17.73 -12.04
N VAL A 45 -2.65 18.74 -11.62
CA VAL A 45 -2.47 19.41 -10.32
C VAL A 45 -2.68 18.44 -9.16
N ILE A 46 -3.74 17.64 -9.18
CA ILE A 46 -4.02 16.63 -8.14
C ILE A 46 -2.86 15.62 -8.05
N SER A 47 -2.36 15.14 -9.20
CA SER A 47 -1.24 14.18 -9.21
C SER A 47 0.03 14.80 -8.65
N ILE A 48 0.41 16.00 -9.08
CA ILE A 48 1.64 16.68 -8.63
C ILE A 48 1.55 16.99 -7.13
N ALA A 49 0.43 17.55 -6.68
CA ALA A 49 0.23 17.85 -5.27
C ALA A 49 0.20 16.59 -4.42
N GLY A 50 -0.51 15.54 -4.88
CA GLY A 50 -0.58 14.26 -4.19
C GLY A 50 0.79 13.60 -4.06
N VAL A 51 1.56 13.53 -5.14
CA VAL A 51 2.95 13.01 -5.11
C VAL A 51 3.80 13.82 -4.14
N GLY A 52 3.72 15.16 -4.19
CA GLY A 52 4.46 16.04 -3.29
C GLY A 52 4.13 15.77 -1.81
N VAL A 53 2.85 15.69 -1.45
CA VAL A 53 2.42 15.40 -0.07
C VAL A 53 2.90 14.01 0.37
N LEU A 54 2.74 12.98 -0.47
CA LEU A 54 3.16 11.61 -0.14
C LEU A 54 4.67 11.50 0.06
N LEU A 55 5.46 12.18 -0.76
CA LEU A 55 6.91 12.25 -0.60
C LEU A 55 7.29 13.01 0.68
N LEU A 56 6.61 14.11 1.01
CA LEU A 56 6.82 14.82 2.27
C LEU A 56 6.51 13.95 3.49
N VAL A 57 5.41 13.19 3.46
CA VAL A 57 5.08 12.21 4.52
C VAL A 57 6.18 11.16 4.64
N PHE A 58 6.60 10.57 3.52
CA PHE A 58 7.69 9.59 3.54
C PHE A 58 8.98 10.17 4.11
N LEU A 59 9.40 11.34 3.65
CA LEU A 59 10.64 12.00 4.10
C LEU A 59 10.57 12.39 5.58
N ALA A 60 9.43 12.87 6.06
CA ALA A 60 9.22 13.18 7.48
C ALA A 60 9.34 11.92 8.36
N LEU A 61 8.73 10.80 7.94
CA LEU A 61 8.86 9.52 8.64
C LEU A 61 10.29 9.00 8.60
N ALA A 62 10.95 9.06 7.44
CA ALA A 62 12.33 8.64 7.27
C ALA A 62 13.30 9.46 8.15
N ALA A 63 13.10 10.78 8.22
CA ALA A 63 13.87 11.64 9.11
C ALA A 63 13.62 11.34 10.60
N ALA A 64 12.36 11.11 10.98
CA ALA A 64 11.99 10.76 12.35
C ALA A 64 12.57 9.40 12.78
N VAL A 65 12.56 8.40 11.88
CA VAL A 65 13.19 7.09 12.12
C VAL A 65 14.69 7.25 12.29
N ARG A 66 15.34 8.03 11.44
CA ARG A 66 16.79 8.24 11.49
C ARG A 66 17.25 9.02 12.72
N SER A 67 16.46 9.98 13.17
CA SER A 67 16.74 10.80 14.37
C SER A 67 16.26 10.18 15.68
N GLN A 68 15.67 8.97 15.66
CA GLN A 68 15.04 8.32 16.82
C GLN A 68 14.01 9.25 17.51
N GLY A 69 13.22 9.97 16.71
CA GLY A 69 12.26 10.96 17.18
C GLY A 69 11.04 10.35 17.89
N GLY A 70 10.11 11.21 18.33
CA GLY A 70 8.94 10.81 19.13
C GLY A 70 8.04 9.75 18.48
N ILE A 71 8.04 9.63 17.13
CA ILE A 71 7.29 8.58 16.43
C ILE A 71 7.87 7.19 16.67
N VAL A 72 9.19 7.08 16.86
CA VAL A 72 9.84 5.81 17.19
C VAL A 72 9.47 5.35 18.59
N ALA A 73 9.35 6.30 19.53
CA ALA A 73 8.85 6.01 20.89
C ALA A 73 7.38 5.52 20.85
N PHE A 74 6.53 6.15 20.03
CA PHE A 74 5.15 5.67 19.83
C PHE A 74 5.12 4.27 19.19
N ASP A 75 5.93 4.04 18.18
CA ASP A 75 6.04 2.73 17.50
C ASP A 75 6.40 1.61 18.49
N GLY A 76 7.38 1.86 19.37
CA GLY A 76 7.76 0.92 20.43
C GLY A 76 6.62 0.67 21.41
N ALA A 77 6.03 1.73 21.96
CA ALA A 77 4.92 1.63 22.91
C ALA A 77 3.71 0.87 22.32
N LEU A 78 3.42 1.09 21.02
CA LEU A 78 2.33 0.37 20.35
C LEU A 78 2.67 -1.11 20.16
N ALA A 79 3.89 -1.46 19.77
CA ALA A 79 4.32 -2.85 19.64
C ALA A 79 4.26 -3.59 20.97
N ASP A 80 4.72 -2.96 22.06
CA ASP A 80 4.66 -3.49 23.42
C ASP A 80 3.19 -3.70 23.89
N ALA A 81 2.32 -2.71 23.67
CA ALA A 81 0.91 -2.82 24.04
C ALA A 81 0.18 -3.92 23.26
N LEU A 82 0.49 -4.08 21.96
CA LEU A 82 -0.07 -5.15 21.14
C LEU A 82 0.44 -6.53 21.57
N SER A 83 1.71 -6.67 21.96
CA SER A 83 2.26 -7.95 22.42
C SER A 83 1.53 -8.50 23.64
N MET A 84 1.03 -7.61 24.49
CA MET A 84 0.26 -7.99 25.71
C MET A 84 -1.24 -8.22 25.45
N SER A 85 -1.79 -7.69 24.36
CA SER A 85 -3.25 -7.69 24.10
C SER A 85 -3.71 -8.67 23.03
N MET A 86 -2.83 -9.10 22.12
CA MET A 86 -3.22 -9.96 20.99
C MET A 86 -3.41 -11.42 21.40
N SER A 87 -4.58 -11.99 21.10
CA SER A 87 -4.82 -13.43 21.31
C SER A 87 -4.15 -14.30 20.26
N SER A 88 -3.74 -15.51 20.63
CA SER A 88 -3.11 -16.47 19.70
C SER A 88 -4.01 -16.82 18.51
N SER A 89 -5.33 -16.89 18.70
CA SER A 89 -6.29 -17.14 17.61
C SER A 89 -6.34 -16.01 16.60
N LEU A 90 -6.26 -14.74 17.06
CA LEU A 90 -6.23 -13.58 16.18
C LEU A 90 -4.88 -13.50 15.42
N LEU A 91 -3.77 -13.74 16.12
CA LEU A 91 -2.44 -13.81 15.48
C LEU A 91 -2.40 -14.91 14.42
N TRP A 92 -2.94 -16.08 14.70
CA TRP A 92 -3.05 -17.16 13.71
C TRP A 92 -3.88 -16.75 12.49
N ALA A 93 -5.05 -16.16 12.68
CA ALA A 93 -5.89 -15.69 11.58
C ALA A 93 -5.19 -14.62 10.73
N LEU A 94 -4.53 -13.64 11.37
CA LEU A 94 -3.77 -12.60 10.72
C LEU A 94 -2.55 -13.15 9.97
N SER A 95 -1.91 -14.21 10.48
CA SER A 95 -0.78 -14.86 9.80
C SER A 95 -1.17 -15.46 8.46
N TRP A 96 -2.37 -16.03 8.34
CA TRP A 96 -2.93 -16.47 7.06
C TRP A 96 -3.37 -15.30 6.17
N PHE A 97 -4.05 -14.31 6.76
CA PHE A 97 -4.51 -13.14 6.01
C PHE A 97 -3.36 -12.38 5.36
N THR A 98 -2.24 -12.23 6.07
CA THR A 98 -1.09 -11.46 5.59
C THR A 98 -0.43 -12.04 4.33
N TYR A 99 -0.69 -13.32 3.96
CA TYR A 99 -0.23 -13.91 2.69
C TYR A 99 -0.76 -13.17 1.47
N LEU A 100 -1.90 -12.47 1.57
CA LEU A 100 -2.39 -11.59 0.50
C LEU A 100 -1.44 -10.40 0.22
N GLY A 101 -0.52 -10.10 1.13
CA GLY A 101 0.56 -9.12 0.95
C GLY A 101 1.95 -9.75 0.74
N ASP A 102 2.04 -11.07 0.66
CA ASP A 102 3.31 -11.77 0.49
C ASP A 102 3.98 -11.43 -0.85
N ARG A 103 5.31 -11.30 -0.81
CA ARG A 103 6.11 -10.95 -1.99
C ARG A 103 5.90 -11.93 -3.15
N ASN A 104 5.94 -13.22 -2.89
CA ASN A 104 5.85 -14.23 -3.93
C ASN A 104 4.45 -14.25 -4.54
N PHE A 105 3.41 -14.20 -3.68
CA PHE A 105 2.02 -14.12 -4.12
C PHE A 105 1.79 -12.90 -5.01
N LEU A 106 2.20 -11.71 -4.55
CA LEU A 106 2.03 -10.47 -5.31
C LEU A 106 2.89 -10.41 -6.57
N THR A 107 4.07 -11.04 -6.56
CA THR A 107 4.89 -11.16 -7.77
C THR A 107 4.19 -12.04 -8.82
N VAL A 108 3.66 -13.20 -8.43
CA VAL A 108 2.88 -14.06 -9.32
C VAL A 108 1.67 -13.33 -9.88
N LEU A 109 0.93 -12.60 -9.03
CA LEU A 109 -0.23 -11.82 -9.45
C LEU A 109 0.17 -10.71 -10.44
N SER A 110 1.24 -9.96 -10.17
CA SER A 110 1.76 -8.90 -11.04
C SER A 110 2.21 -9.42 -12.40
N VAL A 111 2.97 -10.52 -12.40
CA VAL A 111 3.41 -11.19 -13.64
C VAL A 111 2.20 -11.70 -14.41
N GLY A 112 1.25 -12.35 -13.74
CA GLY A 112 0.01 -12.83 -14.36
C GLY A 112 -0.81 -11.72 -15.01
N MET A 113 -1.00 -10.58 -14.31
CA MET A 113 -1.65 -9.39 -14.88
C MET A 113 -0.91 -8.87 -16.12
N THR A 114 0.42 -8.78 -16.03
CA THR A 114 1.25 -8.29 -17.15
C THR A 114 1.15 -9.21 -18.36
N LEU A 115 1.28 -10.53 -18.17
CA LEU A 115 1.17 -11.52 -19.25
C LEU A 115 -0.23 -11.55 -19.86
N TYR A 116 -1.27 -11.45 -19.05
CA TYR A 116 -2.66 -11.36 -19.53
C TYR A 116 -2.85 -10.12 -20.42
N LEU A 117 -2.34 -8.96 -20.02
CA LEU A 117 -2.41 -7.74 -20.80
C LEU A 117 -1.62 -7.84 -22.12
N LEU A 118 -0.45 -8.50 -22.11
CA LEU A 118 0.30 -8.78 -23.33
C LEU A 118 -0.46 -9.73 -24.27
N TRP A 119 -1.03 -10.80 -23.73
CA TRP A 119 -1.79 -11.77 -24.51
C TRP A 119 -3.04 -11.17 -25.16
N THR A 120 -3.70 -10.23 -24.47
CA THR A 120 -4.88 -9.52 -24.99
C THR A 120 -4.54 -8.31 -25.86
N GLY A 121 -3.25 -8.06 -26.16
CA GLY A 121 -2.82 -6.94 -27.01
C GLY A 121 -2.70 -5.58 -26.32
N TRP A 122 -2.97 -5.50 -25.03
CA TRP A 122 -2.87 -4.26 -24.25
C TRP A 122 -1.42 -3.97 -23.81
N TRP A 123 -0.47 -3.98 -24.74
CA TRP A 123 0.96 -3.90 -24.46
C TRP A 123 1.38 -2.66 -23.66
N ARG A 124 0.68 -1.52 -23.86
CA ARG A 124 0.96 -0.27 -23.11
C ARG A 124 0.56 -0.40 -21.63
N LEU A 125 -0.59 -1.03 -21.36
CA LEU A 125 -1.02 -1.32 -19.99
C LEU A 125 -0.16 -2.42 -19.35
N ALA A 126 0.33 -3.36 -20.15
CA ALA A 126 1.30 -4.35 -19.68
C ALA A 126 2.62 -3.69 -19.25
N ALA A 127 3.16 -2.78 -20.08
CA ALA A 127 4.35 -2.00 -19.73
C ALA A 127 4.12 -1.14 -18.47
N PHE A 128 2.97 -0.47 -18.37
CA PHE A 128 2.59 0.26 -17.16
C PHE A 128 2.56 -0.67 -15.93
N CYS A 129 1.91 -1.84 -16.02
CA CYS A 129 1.82 -2.81 -14.94
C CYS A 129 3.22 -3.27 -14.49
N ALA A 130 4.07 -3.67 -15.44
CA ALA A 130 5.43 -4.13 -15.15
C ALA A 130 6.30 -3.03 -14.50
N ILE A 131 6.22 -1.80 -14.98
CA ILE A 131 6.99 -0.67 -14.44
C ILE A 131 6.47 -0.27 -13.06
N ALA A 132 5.15 -0.13 -12.89
CA ALA A 132 4.56 0.29 -11.62
C ALA A 132 4.88 -0.70 -10.49
N THR A 133 4.82 -2.02 -10.76
CA THR A 133 5.06 -3.05 -9.75
C THR A 133 6.55 -3.40 -9.62
N GLY A 134 7.27 -3.59 -10.72
CA GLY A 134 8.67 -4.01 -10.71
C GLY A 134 9.61 -2.93 -10.14
N VAL A 135 9.50 -1.69 -10.62
CA VAL A 135 10.31 -0.58 -10.10
C VAL A 135 9.90 -0.24 -8.67
N GLY A 136 8.60 -0.32 -8.32
CA GLY A 136 8.12 -0.16 -6.96
C GLY A 136 8.76 -1.17 -5.99
N GLY A 137 8.89 -2.43 -6.40
CA GLY A 137 9.58 -3.47 -5.65
C GLY A 137 11.08 -3.19 -5.48
N ALA A 138 11.76 -2.77 -6.56
CA ALA A 138 13.16 -2.40 -6.52
C ALA A 138 13.41 -1.18 -5.61
N LEU A 139 12.55 -0.17 -5.68
CA LEU A 139 12.61 1.00 -4.79
C LEU A 139 12.49 0.60 -3.31
N ASN A 140 11.54 -0.25 -2.97
CA ASN A 140 11.41 -0.74 -1.60
C ASN A 140 12.66 -1.50 -1.13
N TRP A 141 13.27 -2.31 -2.01
CA TRP A 141 14.52 -3.02 -1.70
C TRP A 141 15.66 -2.05 -1.42
N VAL A 142 15.85 -1.03 -2.26
CA VAL A 142 16.88 0.01 -2.06
C VAL A 142 16.68 0.73 -0.74
N LEU A 143 15.44 1.18 -0.46
CA LEU A 143 15.13 1.90 0.78
C LEU A 143 15.39 1.05 2.02
N LYS A 144 15.08 -0.24 2.01
CA LYS A 144 15.38 -1.15 3.13
C LYS A 144 16.87 -1.19 3.48
N HIS A 145 17.73 -1.26 2.47
CA HIS A 145 19.18 -1.27 2.65
C HIS A 145 19.80 0.12 2.90
N THR A 146 19.01 1.18 2.74
CA THR A 146 19.42 2.54 3.08
C THR A 146 19.14 2.88 4.55
N PHE A 147 18.00 2.40 5.08
CA PHE A 147 17.56 2.76 6.43
C PHE A 147 17.94 1.73 7.48
N GLU A 148 18.06 0.47 7.14
CA GLU A 148 18.51 -0.65 7.98
C GLU A 148 17.85 -0.68 9.39
N ARG A 149 16.56 -0.31 9.46
CA ARG A 149 15.82 -0.28 10.71
C ARG A 149 15.59 -1.70 11.22
N VAL A 150 15.90 -1.94 12.50
CA VAL A 150 15.59 -3.19 13.19
C VAL A 150 14.08 -3.33 13.39
N ARG A 151 13.58 -4.56 13.42
CA ARG A 151 12.16 -4.87 13.63
C ARG A 151 11.77 -4.84 15.11
N PRO A 152 10.45 -4.82 15.43
CA PRO A 152 9.99 -5.10 16.78
C PRO A 152 10.53 -6.46 17.29
N GLU A 153 10.90 -6.52 18.57
CA GLU A 153 11.53 -7.72 19.19
C GLU A 153 10.52 -8.76 19.70
N HIS A 154 9.28 -8.72 19.20
CA HIS A 154 8.23 -9.62 19.66
C HIS A 154 8.07 -10.81 18.70
N ASP A 155 8.54 -12.00 19.11
CA ASP A 155 8.34 -13.24 18.37
C ASP A 155 7.24 -14.09 19.03
N HIS A 156 6.09 -14.16 18.36
CA HIS A 156 4.97 -15.01 18.75
C HIS A 156 4.89 -16.33 17.94
N GLY A 157 5.86 -16.59 17.04
CA GLY A 157 5.95 -17.81 16.23
C GLY A 157 4.99 -17.93 15.04
N TYR A 158 4.06 -16.97 14.84
CA TYR A 158 3.08 -17.02 13.75
C TYR A 158 3.54 -16.33 12.47
N ALA A 159 4.55 -15.50 12.52
CA ALA A 159 5.06 -14.77 11.36
C ALA A 159 6.58 -14.56 11.45
N ALA A 160 7.34 -15.47 10.89
CA ALA A 160 8.78 -15.31 10.76
C ALA A 160 9.09 -14.34 9.59
N VAL A 161 9.85 -13.28 9.85
CA VAL A 161 10.28 -12.32 8.85
C VAL A 161 11.74 -11.97 8.99
N ALA A 162 12.48 -12.03 7.88
CA ALA A 162 13.89 -11.67 7.81
C ALA A 162 14.09 -10.27 7.22
N GLY A 163 15.27 -9.69 7.50
CA GLY A 163 15.72 -8.41 6.94
C GLY A 163 15.12 -7.19 7.61
N TRP A 164 15.38 -6.03 7.04
CA TRP A 164 15.11 -4.71 7.62
C TRP A 164 13.61 -4.36 7.68
N SER A 165 13.26 -3.53 8.67
CA SER A 165 11.85 -3.17 8.93
C SER A 165 11.34 -2.07 8.01
N PHE A 166 12.09 -0.99 7.83
CA PHE A 166 11.63 0.23 7.15
C PHE A 166 12.07 0.30 5.67
N PRO A 167 11.18 0.65 4.76
CA PRO A 167 9.72 0.65 4.88
C PRO A 167 9.13 -0.77 4.78
N SER A 168 7.86 -0.97 5.16
CA SER A 168 7.20 -2.27 5.13
C SER A 168 7.07 -2.83 3.71
N GLY A 169 7.63 -4.03 3.48
CA GLY A 169 7.60 -4.69 2.17
C GLY A 169 6.20 -5.16 1.76
N HIS A 170 5.40 -5.72 2.70
CA HIS A 170 4.03 -6.13 2.43
C HIS A 170 3.13 -4.92 2.11
N ALA A 171 3.24 -3.84 2.87
CA ALA A 171 2.48 -2.62 2.62
C ALA A 171 2.83 -2.00 1.26
N SER A 172 4.13 -1.91 0.95
CA SER A 172 4.61 -1.39 -0.34
C SER A 172 4.17 -2.25 -1.52
N ALA A 173 4.31 -3.57 -1.43
CA ALA A 173 3.92 -4.48 -2.50
C ALA A 173 2.40 -4.51 -2.70
N ALA A 174 1.61 -4.55 -1.62
CA ALA A 174 0.15 -4.46 -1.69
C ALA A 174 -0.30 -3.16 -2.35
N MET A 175 0.29 -2.01 -1.98
CA MET A 175 -0.01 -0.72 -2.61
C MET A 175 0.37 -0.73 -4.11
N ALA A 176 1.54 -1.22 -4.47
CA ALA A 176 1.97 -1.26 -5.86
C ALA A 176 1.08 -2.19 -6.72
N VAL A 177 0.79 -3.40 -6.26
CA VAL A 177 0.09 -4.41 -7.08
C VAL A 177 -1.43 -4.18 -7.07
N TYR A 178 -2.06 -4.07 -5.90
CA TYR A 178 -3.50 -3.83 -5.84
C TYR A 178 -3.87 -2.41 -6.29
N GLY A 179 -3.02 -1.41 -6.06
CA GLY A 179 -3.20 -0.07 -6.61
C GLY A 179 -3.13 -0.05 -8.14
N THR A 180 -2.19 -0.81 -8.72
CA THR A 180 -2.15 -1.04 -10.17
C THR A 180 -3.42 -1.73 -10.66
N ALA A 181 -3.90 -2.75 -9.95
CA ALA A 181 -5.16 -3.41 -10.26
C ALA A 181 -6.36 -2.46 -10.21
N CYS A 182 -6.42 -1.54 -9.22
CA CYS A 182 -7.43 -0.48 -9.18
C CYS A 182 -7.45 0.35 -10.47
N TYR A 183 -6.27 0.79 -10.92
CA TYR A 183 -6.15 1.58 -12.14
C TYR A 183 -6.57 0.77 -13.38
N LEU A 184 -6.13 -0.49 -13.50
CA LEU A 184 -6.51 -1.35 -14.61
C LEU A 184 -8.02 -1.63 -14.64
N VAL A 185 -8.63 -1.91 -13.50
CA VAL A 185 -10.09 -2.08 -13.39
C VAL A 185 -10.82 -0.81 -13.80
N TRP A 186 -10.33 0.35 -13.36
CA TRP A 186 -10.93 1.61 -13.77
C TRP A 186 -10.88 1.83 -15.29
N ARG A 187 -9.80 1.41 -15.93
CA ARG A 187 -9.60 1.55 -17.37
C ARG A 187 -10.39 0.54 -18.20
N LEU A 188 -10.44 -0.73 -17.77
CA LEU A 188 -10.87 -1.87 -18.59
C LEU A 188 -12.20 -2.47 -18.16
N ALA A 189 -12.58 -2.37 -16.88
CA ALA A 189 -13.79 -3.01 -16.40
C ALA A 189 -15.07 -2.27 -16.80
N PRO A 190 -16.19 -2.99 -16.96
CA PRO A 190 -17.51 -2.38 -17.11
C PRO A 190 -17.84 -1.44 -15.95
N ALA A 191 -18.57 -0.36 -16.23
CA ALA A 191 -18.86 0.71 -15.27
C ALA A 191 -19.40 0.24 -13.89
N PRO A 192 -20.31 -0.76 -13.80
CA PRO A 192 -20.82 -1.23 -12.51
C PRO A 192 -19.74 -1.81 -11.58
N TRP A 193 -18.66 -2.39 -12.14
CA TRP A 193 -17.61 -3.04 -11.37
C TRP A 193 -16.49 -2.10 -10.91
N ARG A 194 -16.34 -0.93 -11.53
CA ARG A 194 -15.23 0.00 -11.24
C ARG A 194 -15.20 0.43 -9.77
N THR A 195 -16.32 0.93 -9.28
CA THR A 195 -16.44 1.44 -7.90
C THR A 195 -16.25 0.34 -6.84
N PRO A 196 -16.98 -0.80 -6.88
CA PRO A 196 -16.81 -1.85 -5.88
C PRO A 196 -15.39 -2.44 -5.89
N CYS A 197 -14.78 -2.66 -7.05
CA CYS A 197 -13.42 -3.19 -7.11
C CYS A 197 -12.39 -2.20 -6.51
N VAL A 198 -12.50 -0.90 -6.81
CA VAL A 198 -11.62 0.11 -6.20
C VAL A 198 -11.77 0.11 -4.68
N ALA A 199 -13.00 0.05 -4.17
CA ALA A 199 -13.25 0.00 -2.72
C ALA A 199 -12.61 -1.24 -2.08
N VAL A 200 -12.80 -2.42 -2.68
CA VAL A 200 -12.26 -3.69 -2.18
C VAL A 200 -10.74 -3.70 -2.20
N PHE A 201 -10.10 -3.30 -3.30
CA PHE A 201 -8.63 -3.28 -3.36
C PHE A 201 -8.02 -2.26 -2.40
N ALA A 202 -8.61 -1.08 -2.26
CA ALA A 202 -8.13 -0.08 -1.30
C ALA A 202 -8.29 -0.56 0.14
N ALA A 203 -9.41 -1.20 0.48
CA ALA A 203 -9.62 -1.82 1.78
C ALA A 203 -8.61 -2.95 2.03
N LEU A 204 -8.33 -3.78 1.03
CA LEU A 204 -7.35 -4.87 1.13
C LEU A 204 -5.92 -4.34 1.36
N ILE A 205 -5.51 -3.29 0.65
CA ILE A 205 -4.22 -2.62 0.87
C ILE A 205 -4.09 -2.20 2.34
N MET A 206 -5.09 -1.51 2.88
CA MET A 206 -5.08 -1.06 4.27
C MET A 206 -5.05 -2.24 5.24
N ALA A 207 -5.89 -3.26 5.03
CA ALA A 207 -5.95 -4.45 5.88
C ALA A 207 -4.63 -5.23 5.89
N VAL A 208 -3.95 -5.38 4.73
CA VAL A 208 -2.62 -5.98 4.65
C VAL A 208 -1.61 -5.18 5.49
N GLY A 209 -1.60 -3.85 5.38
CA GLY A 209 -0.70 -3.03 6.20
C GLY A 209 -0.97 -3.16 7.69
N LEU A 210 -2.24 -3.09 8.10
CA LEU A 210 -2.64 -3.26 9.50
C LEU A 210 -2.27 -4.64 10.04
N SER A 211 -2.43 -5.69 9.25
CA SER A 211 -2.01 -7.04 9.67
C SER A 211 -0.54 -7.10 10.06
N ARG A 212 0.34 -6.29 9.43
CA ARG A 212 1.78 -6.26 9.76
C ARG A 212 2.06 -5.59 11.10
N ILE A 213 1.25 -4.59 11.47
CA ILE A 213 1.33 -3.91 12.77
C ILE A 213 0.80 -4.85 13.86
N LEU A 214 -0.38 -5.47 13.64
CA LEU A 214 -1.01 -6.37 14.60
C LEU A 214 -0.21 -7.65 14.82
N LEU A 215 0.48 -8.16 13.80
CA LEU A 215 1.45 -9.25 13.90
C LEU A 215 2.80 -8.80 14.49
N GLN A 216 2.97 -7.54 14.87
CA GLN A 216 4.18 -6.98 15.51
C GLN A 216 5.48 -7.25 14.72
N VAL A 217 5.38 -7.40 13.40
CA VAL A 217 6.53 -7.63 12.51
C VAL A 217 7.01 -6.36 11.81
N HIS A 218 6.23 -5.29 11.92
CA HIS A 218 6.55 -3.93 11.47
C HIS A 218 5.97 -2.89 12.42
N PHE A 219 6.65 -1.78 12.55
CA PHE A 219 6.13 -0.60 13.21
C PHE A 219 5.06 0.11 12.35
N ALA A 220 4.19 0.90 13.00
CA ALA A 220 3.15 1.65 12.28
C ALA A 220 3.75 2.63 11.27
N SER A 221 4.84 3.32 11.63
CA SER A 221 5.54 4.22 10.72
C SER A 221 6.15 3.52 9.51
N ASP A 222 6.60 2.24 9.62
CA ASP A 222 7.09 1.45 8.48
C ASP A 222 5.99 1.21 7.45
N VAL A 223 4.78 0.92 7.93
CA VAL A 223 3.61 0.64 7.09
C VAL A 223 3.16 1.91 6.38
N VAL A 224 3.03 3.02 7.10
CA VAL A 224 2.65 4.32 6.51
C VAL A 224 3.69 4.79 5.50
N ALA A 225 4.98 4.65 5.80
CA ALA A 225 6.05 4.98 4.86
C ALA A 225 6.00 4.10 3.59
N GLY A 226 5.73 2.80 3.76
CA GLY A 226 5.54 1.88 2.64
C GLY A 226 4.37 2.28 1.73
N PHE A 227 3.23 2.64 2.31
CA PHE A 227 2.09 3.17 1.56
C PHE A 227 2.42 4.49 0.86
N ALA A 228 3.03 5.43 1.57
CA ALA A 228 3.32 6.76 1.05
C ALA A 228 4.25 6.70 -0.17
N VAL A 229 5.39 6.01 -0.06
CA VAL A 229 6.36 5.95 -1.17
C VAL A 229 5.81 5.15 -2.36
N SER A 230 5.10 4.06 -2.12
CA SER A 230 4.55 3.24 -3.21
C SER A 230 3.36 3.91 -3.90
N LEU A 231 2.51 4.62 -3.16
CA LEU A 231 1.42 5.40 -3.75
C LEU A 231 1.96 6.62 -4.53
N ALA A 232 3.03 7.27 -4.04
CA ALA A 232 3.69 8.35 -4.77
C ALA A 232 4.25 7.84 -6.11
N TRP A 233 4.92 6.69 -6.10
CA TRP A 233 5.42 6.04 -7.31
C TRP A 233 4.30 5.67 -8.28
N LEU A 234 3.23 5.02 -7.78
CA LEU A 234 2.07 4.64 -8.58
C LEU A 234 1.37 5.88 -9.18
N ALA A 235 1.17 6.94 -8.39
CA ALA A 235 0.57 8.18 -8.86
C ALA A 235 1.38 8.84 -9.97
N LEU A 236 2.72 8.77 -9.88
CA LEU A 236 3.62 9.22 -10.95
C LEU A 236 3.43 8.38 -12.22
N CYS A 237 3.41 7.05 -12.09
CA CYS A 237 3.15 6.14 -13.21
C CYS A 237 1.80 6.42 -13.88
N VAL A 238 0.74 6.62 -13.09
CA VAL A 238 -0.60 6.98 -13.60
C VAL A 238 -0.56 8.33 -14.31
N ALA A 239 0.07 9.35 -13.73
CA ALA A 239 0.16 10.67 -14.35
C ALA A 239 0.89 10.62 -15.71
N VAL A 240 1.96 9.84 -15.81
CA VAL A 240 2.68 9.60 -17.07
C VAL A 240 1.78 8.84 -18.06
N ALA A 241 1.13 7.77 -17.64
CA ALA A 241 0.22 6.99 -18.48
C ALA A 241 -0.93 7.85 -19.03
N GLU A 242 -1.58 8.66 -18.19
CA GLU A 242 -2.68 9.53 -18.59
C GLU A 242 -2.25 10.67 -19.52
N ARG A 243 -0.97 11.10 -19.45
CA ARG A 243 -0.44 12.11 -20.36
C ARG A 243 -0.18 11.55 -21.76
N TRP A 244 0.39 10.33 -21.82
CA TRP A 244 0.81 9.73 -23.09
C TRP A 244 -0.33 8.90 -23.74
N TRP A 245 -1.27 8.36 -22.95
CA TRP A 245 -2.39 7.51 -23.41
C TRP A 245 -3.71 7.95 -22.77
N PRO A 246 -4.29 9.07 -23.22
CA PRO A 246 -5.58 9.55 -22.70
C PRO A 246 -6.69 8.50 -22.87
N SER A 247 -7.54 8.37 -21.87
CA SER A 247 -8.59 7.34 -21.72
C SER A 247 -9.55 7.18 -22.91
N GLY A 248 -9.65 8.15 -23.81
CA GLY A 248 -10.50 8.09 -25.01
C GLY A 248 -9.91 7.35 -26.21
N ARG A 249 -8.65 6.93 -26.18
CA ARG A 249 -7.98 6.21 -27.29
C ARG A 249 -7.68 4.74 -26.97
N ALA A 250 -7.79 4.33 -25.71
CA ALA A 250 -7.50 2.97 -25.29
C ALA A 250 -8.59 1.96 -25.66
N GLU A 251 -9.77 2.43 -26.03
CA GLU A 251 -10.91 1.57 -26.45
C GLU A 251 -10.81 1.07 -27.89
N GLN A 252 -9.75 1.42 -28.62
CA GLN A 252 -9.58 1.09 -30.04
C GLN A 252 -8.39 0.17 -30.35
N GLU A 253 -7.75 -0.44 -29.35
CA GLU A 253 -6.78 -1.50 -29.56
C GLU A 253 -7.40 -2.80 -29.05
N PRO A 254 -7.95 -3.65 -29.94
CA PRO A 254 -7.19 -4.70 -30.64
C PRO A 254 -7.60 -4.84 -32.11
N GLN A 255 -6.62 -4.72 -33.01
CA GLN A 255 -6.68 -5.39 -34.29
C GLN A 255 -5.62 -6.46 -34.33
#